data_e8791285c81183d977eeb75206059aae
#
_entry.id   e8791285c81183d977eeb75206059aae
#
_cell.length_a   1.000
_cell.length_b   1.000
_cell.length_c   1.000
_cell.angle_alpha   90.00
_cell.angle_beta   90.00
_cell.angle_gamma   90.00
#
_symmetry.space_group_name_H-M   'P 1'
#
loop_
_entity.id
_entity.type
_entity.pdbx_description
1 polymer ?
#
loop_
_entity_poly.entity_id
_entity_poly.type
_entity_poly.pdbx_seq_one_letter_code
_entity_poly.pdbx_strand_id
1 'polypeptide(L)'
;MIGINDRLSSLVAEAIAGKYSRREIVRRGVALGLTAPAIGAALGRVSVASVAAQEGPVKVSIVNKEMTHDEIAEAVKAEGTVNVGNWTYNANDTLVAKFVEYVKNTYGADITLNYQASQQPSTYLTALYTALQSGNPSPLDVMAIEESYWQEAQSQPEPVMQEYLPSGLIPNADRVLDVLKHEPTAIGFQASATPAIVYDKQRAGFLEDWTDLADERLKGKVTAPLSGDITCGGYLMGLAAALGLDYMKPEDMTKTVDFHVQKIHPNVLQYTSDSATMQQLLRQGVADATVFWNSLGRLEFLDGQTNTTFLVAKSAQYMINGYMWIPKDAPHPILAQIFIDWRLSDEVQFPPDSWGITHGAWAELNEGLLGESYADLIPDWFKADYFTYYPTIEQLTTTYKAVDWAYYSEHSSEWFDYYSKGIS
;
A
#
# COMPACT_ATOMS: atom_id res chain seq x y z
N MET A 1 -5.66 1.49 47.83
CA MET A 1 -4.83 1.41 46.61
C MET A 1 -5.77 1.14 45.44
N ILE A 2 -5.87 2.03 44.51
CA ILE A 2 -6.67 1.85 43.28
C ILE A 2 -5.99 0.72 42.47
N GLY A 3 -6.76 -0.30 42.12
CA GLY A 3 -6.25 -1.46 41.37
C GLY A 3 -5.72 -1.09 40.00
N ILE A 4 -4.82 -1.91 39.40
CA ILE A 4 -4.25 -1.70 38.05
C ILE A 4 -5.38 -1.63 37.01
N ASN A 5 -6.41 -2.46 37.15
CA ASN A 5 -7.58 -2.46 36.27
C ASN A 5 -8.38 -1.15 36.32
N ASP A 6 -8.51 -0.53 37.48
CA ASP A 6 -9.23 0.74 37.63
C ASP A 6 -8.43 1.90 36.95
N ARG A 7 -7.10 1.85 37.04
CA ARG A 7 -6.23 2.85 36.40
C ARG A 7 -6.26 2.71 34.89
N LEU A 8 -6.25 1.48 34.38
CA LEU A 8 -6.37 1.18 32.95
C LEU A 8 -7.73 1.65 32.42
N SER A 9 -8.82 1.34 33.12
CA SER A 9 -10.17 1.76 32.75
C SER A 9 -10.33 3.28 32.72
N SER A 10 -9.73 3.99 33.68
CA SER A 10 -9.73 5.45 33.72
C SER A 10 -8.93 6.05 32.56
N LEU A 11 -7.74 5.49 32.27
CA LEU A 11 -6.90 5.94 31.16
C LEU A 11 -7.58 5.71 29.80
N VAL A 12 -8.25 4.56 29.62
CA VAL A 12 -9.04 4.25 28.44
C VAL A 12 -10.22 5.20 28.27
N ALA A 13 -10.97 5.47 29.35
CA ALA A 13 -12.09 6.39 29.31
C ALA A 13 -11.67 7.83 28.95
N GLU A 14 -10.52 8.28 29.48
CA GLU A 14 -9.99 9.62 29.18
C GLU A 14 -9.40 9.72 27.76
N ALA A 15 -8.88 8.61 27.25
CA ALA A 15 -8.42 8.48 25.88
C ALA A 15 -9.58 8.48 24.88
N ILE A 16 -10.64 7.73 25.16
CA ILE A 16 -11.89 7.71 24.39
C ILE A 16 -12.52 9.11 24.37
N ALA A 17 -12.45 9.86 25.46
CA ALA A 17 -12.93 11.23 25.54
C ALA A 17 -12.02 12.25 24.81
N GLY A 18 -11.03 11.81 24.04
CA GLY A 18 -10.15 12.68 23.25
C GLY A 18 -9.25 13.61 24.09
N LYS A 19 -9.11 13.35 25.40
CA LYS A 19 -8.35 14.21 26.31
C LYS A 19 -6.85 14.12 26.13
N TYR A 20 -6.36 13.05 25.52
CA TYR A 20 -4.93 12.78 25.38
C TYR A 20 -4.59 12.21 24.02
N SER A 21 -3.47 12.65 23.45
CA SER A 21 -2.86 11.98 22.29
C SER A 21 -2.39 10.56 22.68
N ARG A 22 -2.28 9.67 21.69
CA ARG A 22 -1.73 8.31 21.88
C ARG A 22 -0.40 8.32 22.62
N ARG A 23 0.51 9.21 22.27
CA ARG A 23 1.81 9.38 22.91
C ARG A 23 1.66 9.69 24.41
N GLU A 24 0.69 10.48 24.74
CA GLU A 24 0.41 10.84 26.15
C GLU A 24 -0.21 9.68 26.92
N ILE A 25 -1.03 8.85 26.25
CA ILE A 25 -1.60 7.61 26.81
C ILE A 25 -0.49 6.61 27.10
N VAL A 26 0.44 6.38 26.17
CA VAL A 26 1.61 5.51 26.37
C VAL A 26 2.45 6.02 27.53
N ARG A 27 2.80 7.31 27.53
CA ARG A 27 3.60 7.92 28.61
C ARG A 27 2.94 7.81 29.96
N ARG A 28 1.63 8.03 30.04
CA ARG A 28 0.85 7.92 31.28
C ARG A 28 0.67 6.46 31.70
N GLY A 29 0.44 5.57 30.77
CA GLY A 29 0.36 4.12 31.01
C GLY A 29 1.64 3.59 31.64
N VAL A 30 2.80 3.92 31.07
CA VAL A 30 4.11 3.59 31.65
C VAL A 30 4.32 4.23 33.03
N ALA A 31 3.95 5.50 33.19
CA ALA A 31 4.05 6.20 34.48
C ALA A 31 3.11 5.58 35.56
N LEU A 32 2.02 4.94 35.15
CA LEU A 32 1.10 4.21 36.02
C LEU A 32 1.55 2.76 36.29
N GLY A 33 2.68 2.33 35.71
CA GLY A 33 3.22 0.97 35.86
C GLY A 33 2.50 -0.07 35.03
N LEU A 34 1.81 0.33 33.95
CA LEU A 34 1.17 -0.61 33.03
C LEU A 34 2.21 -1.24 32.10
N THR A 35 2.01 -2.52 31.78
CA THR A 35 2.88 -3.23 30.84
C THR A 35 2.55 -2.85 29.39
N ALA A 36 3.50 -3.00 28.48
CA ALA A 36 3.30 -2.74 27.06
C ALA A 36 2.07 -3.47 26.46
N PRO A 37 1.79 -4.75 26.76
CA PRO A 37 0.55 -5.41 26.31
C PRO A 37 -0.74 -4.76 26.86
N ALA A 38 -0.71 -4.27 28.11
CA ALA A 38 -1.87 -3.59 28.69
C ALA A 38 -2.12 -2.23 28.05
N ILE A 39 -1.05 -1.51 27.71
CA ILE A 39 -1.12 -0.23 26.99
C ILE A 39 -1.59 -0.47 25.55
N GLY A 40 -1.06 -1.50 24.88
CA GLY A 40 -1.49 -1.91 23.53
C GLY A 40 -2.98 -2.27 23.47
N ALA A 41 -3.48 -3.03 24.46
CA ALA A 41 -4.90 -3.36 24.56
C ALA A 41 -5.77 -2.10 24.84
N ALA A 42 -5.23 -1.13 25.59
CA ALA A 42 -5.92 0.15 25.85
C ALA A 42 -5.98 1.00 24.57
N LEU A 43 -4.87 1.07 23.81
CA LEU A 43 -4.78 1.79 22.55
C LEU A 43 -5.65 1.14 21.45
N GLY A 44 -5.71 -0.19 21.38
CA GLY A 44 -6.59 -0.92 20.47
C GLY A 44 -8.07 -0.60 20.72
N ARG A 45 -8.47 -0.50 21.98
CA ARG A 45 -9.83 -0.06 22.36
C ARG A 45 -10.12 1.40 22.02
N VAL A 46 -9.09 2.27 22.05
CA VAL A 46 -9.23 3.69 21.67
C VAL A 46 -9.35 3.84 20.16
N SER A 47 -8.63 3.03 19.36
CA SER A 47 -8.75 3.08 17.89
C SER A 47 -10.10 2.55 17.38
N VAL A 48 -10.64 1.52 18.01
CA VAL A 48 -12.02 1.05 17.75
C VAL A 48 -13.07 2.07 18.18
N ALA A 49 -12.77 2.85 19.22
CA ALA A 49 -13.67 3.86 19.76
C ALA A 49 -13.65 5.20 19.00
N SER A 50 -12.72 5.43 18.06
CA SER A 50 -12.57 6.76 17.43
C SER A 50 -13.78 7.18 16.60
N VAL A 51 -14.45 6.26 15.92
CA VAL A 51 -15.72 6.54 15.21
C VAL A 51 -16.92 6.42 16.17
N ALA A 52 -16.89 5.46 17.11
CA ALA A 52 -17.96 5.27 18.10
C ALA A 52 -17.97 6.34 19.20
N ALA A 53 -16.85 7.06 19.42
CA ALA A 53 -16.69 8.08 20.45
C ALA A 53 -16.85 9.52 19.95
N GLN A 54 -17.18 9.73 18.68
CA GLN A 54 -17.59 11.06 18.22
C GLN A 54 -18.94 11.40 18.86
N GLU A 55 -18.91 12.25 19.91
CA GLU A 55 -20.13 12.83 20.46
C GLU A 55 -20.73 13.81 19.44
N GLY A 56 -21.69 13.34 18.66
CA GLY A 56 -22.44 14.16 17.71
C GLY A 56 -22.48 13.61 16.29
N PRO A 57 -23.30 14.21 15.43
CA PRO A 57 -23.38 13.83 14.02
C PRO A 57 -22.06 14.12 13.27
N VAL A 58 -21.72 13.25 12.34
CA VAL A 58 -20.56 13.43 11.45
C VAL A 58 -21.03 13.70 10.02
N LYS A 59 -20.30 14.55 9.32
CA LYS A 59 -20.58 14.82 7.91
C LYS A 59 -20.13 13.64 7.07
N VAL A 60 -21.07 13.00 6.38
CA VAL A 60 -20.82 11.91 5.44
C VAL A 60 -20.92 12.46 4.03
N SER A 61 -19.77 12.74 3.42
CA SER A 61 -19.69 13.51 2.17
C SER A 61 -20.39 12.82 1.00
N ILE A 62 -20.22 11.52 0.85
CA ILE A 62 -20.78 10.76 -0.26
C ILE A 62 -22.33 10.81 -0.34
N VAL A 63 -23.00 10.94 0.80
CA VAL A 63 -24.46 11.11 0.88
C VAL A 63 -24.86 12.55 1.20
N ASN A 64 -23.87 13.44 1.32
CA ASN A 64 -24.03 14.86 1.64
C ASN A 64 -24.96 15.12 2.84
N LYS A 65 -24.79 14.37 3.92
CA LYS A 65 -25.64 14.40 5.11
C LYS A 65 -24.79 14.34 6.37
N GLU A 66 -25.22 15.03 7.43
CA GLU A 66 -24.76 14.75 8.78
C GLU A 66 -25.51 13.54 9.34
N MET A 67 -24.80 12.57 9.88
CA MET A 67 -25.37 11.33 10.41
C MET A 67 -24.87 11.08 11.82
N THR A 68 -25.80 10.70 12.70
CA THR A 68 -25.47 10.20 14.03
C THR A 68 -24.94 8.77 13.95
N HIS A 69 -24.31 8.30 15.03
CA HIS A 69 -23.84 6.91 15.10
C HIS A 69 -24.98 5.89 14.86
N ASP A 70 -26.17 6.13 15.41
CA ASP A 70 -27.32 5.24 15.24
C ASP A 70 -27.79 5.22 13.78
N GLU A 71 -27.83 6.38 13.09
CA GLU A 71 -28.17 6.46 11.67
C GLU A 71 -27.14 5.73 10.79
N ILE A 72 -25.84 5.82 11.16
CA ILE A 72 -24.78 5.08 10.47
C ILE A 72 -24.95 3.57 10.72
N ALA A 73 -25.21 3.15 11.95
CA ALA A 73 -25.43 1.74 12.27
C ALA A 73 -26.64 1.14 11.53
N GLU A 74 -27.74 1.90 11.41
CA GLU A 74 -28.89 1.46 10.60
C GLU A 74 -28.57 1.41 9.10
N ALA A 75 -27.80 2.35 8.57
CA ALA A 75 -27.33 2.32 7.17
C ALA A 75 -26.44 1.09 6.93
N VAL A 76 -25.48 0.80 7.82
CA VAL A 76 -24.62 -0.38 7.77
C VAL A 76 -25.42 -1.68 7.75
N LYS A 77 -26.45 -1.78 8.60
CA LYS A 77 -27.35 -2.95 8.59
C LYS A 77 -28.14 -3.07 7.29
N ALA A 78 -28.62 -1.94 6.75
CA ALA A 78 -29.39 -1.90 5.52
C ALA A 78 -28.51 -2.29 4.31
N GLU A 79 -27.28 -1.84 4.24
CA GLU A 79 -26.32 -2.20 3.20
C GLU A 79 -25.91 -3.68 3.30
N GLY A 80 -25.57 -4.17 4.50
CA GLY A 80 -25.35 -5.58 4.82
C GLY A 80 -24.21 -6.27 4.08
N THR A 81 -23.67 -5.64 3.04
CA THR A 81 -22.61 -6.20 2.18
C THR A 81 -21.68 -5.08 1.70
N VAL A 82 -20.40 -5.38 1.55
CA VAL A 82 -19.46 -4.52 0.82
C VAL A 82 -18.61 -5.36 -0.12
N ASN A 83 -18.44 -4.87 -1.35
CA ASN A 83 -17.69 -5.54 -2.41
C ASN A 83 -16.38 -4.77 -2.66
N VAL A 84 -15.24 -5.39 -2.40
CA VAL A 84 -13.91 -4.78 -2.54
C VAL A 84 -13.11 -5.51 -3.60
N GLY A 85 -12.61 -4.79 -4.59
CA GLY A 85 -11.68 -5.31 -5.59
C GLY A 85 -10.24 -4.98 -5.23
N ASN A 86 -9.37 -5.99 -5.21
CA ASN A 86 -7.95 -5.83 -4.93
C ASN A 86 -7.12 -6.89 -5.67
N TRP A 87 -5.79 -6.84 -5.52
CA TRP A 87 -4.87 -7.86 -6.01
C TRP A 87 -5.00 -9.18 -5.23
N THR A 88 -4.67 -10.30 -5.89
CA THR A 88 -4.74 -11.65 -5.26
C THR A 88 -3.88 -11.79 -4.03
N TYR A 89 -2.71 -11.19 -4.00
CA TYR A 89 -1.80 -11.28 -2.85
C TYR A 89 -2.29 -10.49 -1.62
N ASN A 90 -3.20 -9.56 -1.79
CA ASN A 90 -3.86 -8.84 -0.71
C ASN A 90 -5.14 -9.53 -0.20
N ALA A 91 -5.61 -10.58 -0.88
CA ALA A 91 -6.76 -11.36 -0.44
C ALA A 91 -6.36 -12.23 0.76
N ASN A 92 -7.03 -12.03 1.88
CA ASN A 92 -6.68 -12.65 3.14
C ASN A 92 -7.93 -12.91 3.98
N ASP A 93 -8.22 -14.18 4.26
CA ASP A 93 -9.41 -14.58 5.04
C ASP A 93 -9.38 -13.98 6.45
N THR A 94 -8.20 -13.82 7.04
CA THR A 94 -8.06 -13.19 8.36
C THR A 94 -8.44 -11.72 8.32
N LEU A 95 -8.02 -10.98 7.30
CA LEU A 95 -8.40 -9.57 7.09
C LEU A 95 -9.92 -9.44 6.91
N VAL A 96 -10.52 -10.33 6.11
CA VAL A 96 -11.98 -10.38 5.93
C VAL A 96 -12.69 -10.60 7.27
N ALA A 97 -12.27 -11.62 8.03
CA ALA A 97 -12.86 -11.94 9.33
C ALA A 97 -12.71 -10.77 10.34
N LYS A 98 -11.55 -10.10 10.35
CA LYS A 98 -11.28 -8.96 11.22
C LYS A 98 -12.14 -7.74 10.89
N PHE A 99 -12.36 -7.47 9.62
CA PHE A 99 -13.27 -6.39 9.23
C PHE A 99 -14.72 -6.66 9.65
N VAL A 100 -15.21 -7.87 9.40
CA VAL A 100 -16.56 -8.30 9.82
C VAL A 100 -16.71 -8.19 11.34
N GLU A 101 -15.71 -8.65 12.10
CA GLU A 101 -15.66 -8.51 13.56
C GLU A 101 -15.69 -7.03 14.01
N TYR A 102 -14.90 -6.18 13.34
CA TYR A 102 -14.86 -4.74 13.60
C TYR A 102 -16.24 -4.10 13.41
N VAL A 103 -16.91 -4.36 12.29
CA VAL A 103 -18.23 -3.80 12.00
C VAL A 103 -19.26 -4.29 13.00
N LYS A 104 -19.24 -5.56 13.37
CA LYS A 104 -20.12 -6.13 14.39
C LYS A 104 -19.94 -5.46 15.75
N ASN A 105 -18.69 -5.27 16.16
CA ASN A 105 -18.37 -4.68 17.46
C ASN A 105 -18.67 -3.18 17.51
N THR A 106 -18.51 -2.46 16.41
CA THR A 106 -18.67 -1.00 16.34
C THR A 106 -20.11 -0.60 16.07
N TYR A 107 -20.80 -1.29 15.16
CA TYR A 107 -22.13 -0.90 14.66
C TYR A 107 -23.24 -1.92 15.02
N GLY A 108 -22.90 -3.03 15.66
CA GLY A 108 -23.86 -4.07 16.01
C GLY A 108 -24.49 -4.76 14.81
N ALA A 109 -23.84 -4.74 13.65
CA ALA A 109 -24.35 -5.27 12.38
C ALA A 109 -23.57 -6.52 11.94
N ASP A 110 -24.27 -7.56 11.51
CA ASP A 110 -23.68 -8.68 10.81
C ASP A 110 -23.66 -8.34 9.31
N ILE A 111 -22.47 -8.35 8.70
CA ILE A 111 -22.26 -8.00 7.29
C ILE A 111 -21.46 -9.07 6.57
N THR A 112 -21.46 -8.99 5.23
CA THR A 112 -20.57 -9.76 4.37
C THR A 112 -19.55 -8.85 3.69
N LEU A 113 -18.26 -9.16 3.79
CA LEU A 113 -17.22 -8.56 2.96
C LEU A 113 -16.89 -9.54 1.82
N ASN A 114 -17.27 -9.16 0.61
CA ASN A 114 -16.87 -9.86 -0.62
C ASN A 114 -15.54 -9.27 -1.10
N TYR A 115 -14.43 -9.87 -0.71
CA TYR A 115 -13.10 -9.45 -1.10
C TYR A 115 -12.73 -10.14 -2.41
N GLN A 116 -12.90 -9.43 -3.53
CA GLN A 116 -12.61 -9.97 -4.85
C GLN A 116 -11.12 -9.77 -5.16
N ALA A 117 -10.45 -10.86 -5.55
CA ALA A 117 -9.04 -10.87 -5.83
C ALA A 117 -8.79 -11.12 -7.32
N SER A 118 -7.99 -10.28 -7.97
CA SER A 118 -7.61 -10.44 -9.37
C SER A 118 -6.11 -10.31 -9.57
N GLN A 119 -5.57 -11.05 -10.53
CA GLN A 119 -4.21 -10.82 -11.06
C GLN A 119 -4.19 -9.76 -12.17
N GLN A 120 -5.37 -9.30 -12.60
CA GLN A 120 -5.56 -8.31 -13.66
C GLN A 120 -6.62 -7.29 -13.24
N PRO A 121 -6.28 -6.29 -12.42
CA PRO A 121 -7.24 -5.27 -11.94
C PRO A 121 -7.91 -4.46 -13.05
N SER A 122 -7.35 -4.39 -14.24
CA SER A 122 -8.01 -3.80 -15.41
C SER A 122 -9.39 -4.41 -15.70
N THR A 123 -9.62 -5.67 -15.26
CA THR A 123 -10.95 -6.31 -15.35
C THR A 123 -12.00 -5.59 -14.52
N TYR A 124 -11.61 -4.97 -13.39
CA TYR A 124 -12.51 -4.19 -12.55
C TYR A 124 -12.99 -2.92 -13.25
N LEU A 125 -12.07 -2.22 -13.94
CA LEU A 125 -12.42 -1.03 -14.72
C LEU A 125 -13.36 -1.39 -15.88
N THR A 126 -13.05 -2.46 -16.60
CA THR A 126 -13.93 -2.96 -17.69
C THR A 126 -15.33 -3.29 -17.18
N ALA A 127 -15.44 -3.95 -16.02
CA ALA A 127 -16.72 -4.26 -15.41
C ALA A 127 -17.46 -3.00 -14.96
N LEU A 128 -16.76 -2.02 -14.36
CA LEU A 128 -17.32 -0.73 -13.97
C LEU A 128 -17.87 0.02 -15.19
N TYR A 129 -17.07 0.20 -16.23
CA TYR A 129 -17.49 0.93 -17.43
C TYR A 129 -18.68 0.26 -18.10
N THR A 130 -18.71 -1.07 -18.16
CA THR A 130 -19.83 -1.82 -18.71
C THR A 130 -21.11 -1.61 -17.88
N ALA A 131 -21.01 -1.63 -16.55
CA ALA A 131 -22.13 -1.40 -15.66
C ALA A 131 -22.69 0.02 -15.84
N LEU A 132 -21.85 1.05 -15.79
CA LEU A 132 -22.25 2.45 -15.94
C LEU A 132 -22.88 2.72 -17.31
N GLN A 133 -22.31 2.19 -18.40
CA GLN A 133 -22.88 2.31 -19.75
C GLN A 133 -24.26 1.66 -19.88
N SER A 134 -24.52 0.62 -19.09
CA SER A 134 -25.78 -0.11 -19.06
C SER A 134 -26.79 0.47 -18.06
N GLY A 135 -26.43 1.53 -17.33
CA GLY A 135 -27.26 2.12 -16.26
C GLY A 135 -27.42 1.20 -15.04
N ASN A 136 -26.48 0.28 -14.83
CA ASN A 136 -26.44 -0.59 -13.68
C ASN A 136 -25.51 -0.02 -12.58
N PRO A 137 -25.74 -0.37 -11.30
CA PRO A 137 -24.83 -0.02 -10.22
C PRO A 137 -23.43 -0.63 -10.44
N SER A 138 -22.43 -0.02 -9.83
CA SER A 138 -21.07 -0.58 -9.83
C SER A 138 -21.04 -1.99 -9.24
N PRO A 139 -20.27 -2.93 -9.82
CA PRO A 139 -20.09 -4.26 -9.25
C PRO A 139 -19.24 -4.27 -7.97
N LEU A 140 -18.51 -3.17 -7.72
CA LEU A 140 -17.67 -2.98 -6.56
C LEU A 140 -18.04 -1.70 -5.80
N ASP A 141 -17.84 -1.72 -4.49
CA ASP A 141 -18.01 -0.57 -3.62
C ASP A 141 -16.70 0.16 -3.38
N VAL A 142 -15.60 -0.59 -3.35
CA VAL A 142 -14.24 -0.06 -3.23
C VAL A 142 -13.34 -0.73 -4.25
N MET A 143 -12.57 0.07 -4.96
CA MET A 143 -11.40 -0.38 -5.69
C MET A 143 -10.15 -0.01 -4.90
N ALA A 144 -9.36 -1.03 -4.53
CA ALA A 144 -8.12 -0.92 -3.80
C ALA A 144 -6.98 -1.44 -4.68
N ILE A 145 -6.53 -0.61 -5.61
CA ILE A 145 -5.61 -0.97 -6.70
C ILE A 145 -4.62 0.16 -6.95
N GLU A 146 -3.69 -0.03 -7.90
CA GLU A 146 -2.64 0.95 -8.18
C GLU A 146 -3.18 2.29 -8.69
N GLU A 147 -2.39 3.31 -8.44
CA GLU A 147 -2.62 4.70 -8.84
C GLU A 147 -2.85 4.85 -10.35
N SER A 148 -2.20 4.03 -11.18
CA SER A 148 -2.39 4.03 -12.64
C SER A 148 -3.84 3.80 -13.06
N TYR A 149 -4.55 2.90 -12.38
CA TYR A 149 -5.97 2.63 -12.65
C TYR A 149 -6.89 3.75 -12.16
N TRP A 150 -6.51 4.41 -11.05
CA TRP A 150 -7.21 5.63 -10.62
C TRP A 150 -7.03 6.73 -11.67
N GLN A 151 -5.82 6.93 -12.19
CA GLN A 151 -5.54 7.92 -13.24
C GLN A 151 -6.32 7.61 -14.53
N GLU A 152 -6.39 6.35 -14.93
CA GLU A 152 -7.22 5.91 -16.06
C GLU A 152 -8.70 6.24 -15.83
N ALA A 153 -9.21 5.96 -14.65
CA ALA A 153 -10.59 6.27 -14.28
C ALA A 153 -10.85 7.79 -14.22
N GLN A 154 -9.88 8.57 -13.72
CA GLN A 154 -9.95 10.03 -13.65
C GLN A 154 -9.97 10.67 -15.05
N SER A 155 -9.34 10.06 -16.04
CA SER A 155 -9.26 10.58 -17.41
C SER A 155 -10.52 10.30 -18.24
N GLN A 156 -11.51 9.59 -17.71
CA GLN A 156 -12.75 9.33 -18.44
C GLN A 156 -13.56 10.63 -18.68
N PRO A 157 -14.22 10.78 -19.84
CA PRO A 157 -15.00 11.97 -20.16
C PRO A 157 -16.16 12.26 -19.18
N GLU A 158 -16.74 11.20 -18.63
CA GLU A 158 -17.78 11.27 -17.61
C GLU A 158 -17.24 10.75 -16.28
N PRO A 159 -17.61 11.37 -15.14
CA PRO A 159 -17.14 10.92 -13.83
C PRO A 159 -17.54 9.44 -13.58
N VAL A 160 -16.55 8.61 -13.24
CA VAL A 160 -16.73 7.18 -12.91
C VAL A 160 -16.40 6.87 -11.46
N MET A 161 -16.03 7.89 -10.69
CA MET A 161 -15.72 7.82 -9.26
C MET A 161 -16.62 8.77 -8.48
N GLN A 162 -16.78 8.49 -7.19
CA GLN A 162 -17.47 9.35 -6.26
C GLN A 162 -16.47 10.25 -5.50
N GLU A 163 -16.91 11.48 -5.20
CA GLU A 163 -16.24 12.33 -4.23
C GLU A 163 -16.68 11.90 -2.83
N TYR A 164 -15.74 11.44 -2.01
CA TYR A 164 -16.04 10.97 -0.67
C TYR A 164 -15.14 11.58 0.42
N LEU A 165 -14.09 12.28 0.06
CA LEU A 165 -13.19 12.99 0.97
C LEU A 165 -13.40 14.51 0.92
N PRO A 166 -13.24 15.22 2.05
CA PRO A 166 -13.13 14.66 3.41
C PRO A 166 -14.45 14.11 3.92
N SER A 167 -14.41 13.09 4.78
CA SER A 167 -15.60 12.50 5.39
C SER A 167 -15.36 12.19 6.87
N GLY A 168 -16.35 12.46 7.71
CA GLY A 168 -16.31 12.09 9.12
C GLY A 168 -16.34 10.58 9.37
N LEU A 169 -16.62 9.77 8.35
CA LEU A 169 -16.48 8.31 8.41
C LEU A 169 -15.05 7.83 8.18
N ILE A 170 -14.13 8.71 7.78
CA ILE A 170 -12.74 8.35 7.47
C ILE A 170 -11.77 9.25 8.26
N PRO A 171 -11.83 9.26 9.60
CA PRO A 171 -10.93 10.10 10.40
C PRO A 171 -9.45 9.73 10.25
N ASN A 172 -9.13 8.48 9.89
CA ASN A 172 -7.76 8.06 9.63
C ASN A 172 -7.16 8.71 8.37
N ALA A 173 -7.97 9.27 7.48
CA ALA A 173 -7.49 10.01 6.30
C ALA A 173 -6.61 11.20 6.67
N ASP A 174 -6.89 11.89 7.80
CA ASP A 174 -6.10 13.04 8.26
C ASP A 174 -4.65 12.67 8.60
N ARG A 175 -4.38 11.39 8.86
CA ARG A 175 -3.07 10.85 9.25
C ARG A 175 -2.21 10.44 8.06
N VAL A 176 -2.83 10.24 6.90
CA VAL A 176 -2.12 9.84 5.67
C VAL A 176 -1.33 11.04 5.13
N LEU A 177 -0.11 10.80 4.65
CA LEU A 177 0.72 11.82 4.02
C LEU A 177 -0.02 12.48 2.84
N ASP A 178 0.09 13.80 2.70
CA ASP A 178 -0.60 14.54 1.63
C ASP A 178 -0.21 14.06 0.23
N VAL A 179 1.04 13.63 0.05
CA VAL A 179 1.52 13.06 -1.22
C VAL A 179 0.80 11.75 -1.61
N LEU A 180 0.10 11.13 -0.67
CA LEU A 180 -0.67 9.89 -0.85
C LEU A 180 -2.18 10.14 -0.87
N LYS A 181 -2.61 11.37 -1.13
CA LYS A 181 -4.02 11.74 -1.23
C LYS A 181 -4.33 12.34 -2.59
N HIS A 182 -5.40 11.87 -3.19
CA HIS A 182 -5.99 12.47 -4.40
C HIS A 182 -7.43 12.92 -4.06
N GLU A 183 -7.52 13.87 -3.12
CA GLU A 183 -8.83 14.42 -2.76
C GLU A 183 -9.51 15.10 -3.96
N PRO A 184 -10.82 14.97 -4.10
CA PRO A 184 -11.77 14.34 -3.17
C PRO A 184 -12.04 12.85 -3.43
N THR A 185 -11.32 12.18 -4.33
CA THR A 185 -11.75 10.88 -4.91
C THR A 185 -10.95 9.67 -4.47
N ALA A 186 -9.71 9.82 -3.97
CA ALA A 186 -8.89 8.67 -3.62
C ALA A 186 -7.92 8.95 -2.46
N ILE A 187 -7.54 7.88 -1.76
CA ILE A 187 -6.55 7.89 -0.69
C ILE A 187 -5.65 6.66 -0.76
N GLY A 188 -4.36 6.84 -0.54
CA GLY A 188 -3.40 5.76 -0.50
C GLY A 188 -3.65 4.80 0.66
N PHE A 189 -3.56 3.50 0.39
CA PHE A 189 -3.60 2.46 1.40
C PHE A 189 -2.31 1.65 1.43
N GLN A 190 -1.49 1.79 0.40
CA GLN A 190 -0.22 1.14 0.22
C GLN A 190 0.73 2.14 -0.41
N ALA A 191 1.83 2.44 0.29
CA ALA A 191 2.82 3.41 -0.15
C ALA A 191 4.17 2.74 -0.34
N SER A 192 5.10 3.43 -1.01
CA SER A 192 6.46 2.97 -1.24
C SER A 192 6.61 1.65 -2.01
N ALA A 193 5.54 1.12 -2.57
CA ALA A 193 5.69 0.05 -3.56
C ALA A 193 6.45 0.60 -4.76
N THR A 194 7.56 -0.04 -5.12
CA THR A 194 8.42 0.41 -6.21
C THR A 194 9.16 -0.76 -6.82
N PRO A 195 9.34 -0.79 -8.14
CA PRO A 195 10.37 -1.61 -8.74
C PRO A 195 11.73 -1.26 -8.13
N ALA A 196 12.48 -2.26 -7.74
CA ALA A 196 13.76 -2.12 -7.07
C ALA A 196 14.74 -3.20 -7.52
N ILE A 197 16.01 -3.04 -7.22
CA ILE A 197 16.97 -4.12 -7.30
C ILE A 197 16.88 -4.91 -6.00
N VAL A 198 16.34 -6.12 -6.06
CA VAL A 198 16.36 -7.08 -4.94
C VAL A 198 17.60 -7.95 -5.10
N TYR A 199 18.43 -8.07 -4.06
CA TYR A 199 19.74 -8.68 -4.19
C TYR A 199 20.21 -9.39 -2.92
N ASP A 200 21.18 -10.29 -3.09
CA ASP A 200 21.90 -10.91 -1.99
C ASP A 200 23.04 -10.00 -1.50
N LYS A 201 22.98 -9.59 -0.24
CA LYS A 201 23.94 -8.66 0.37
C LYS A 201 25.39 -9.15 0.35
N GLN A 202 25.60 -10.48 0.37
CA GLN A 202 26.97 -11.05 0.40
C GLN A 202 27.57 -11.08 -1.01
N ARG A 203 26.75 -11.35 -2.05
CA ARG A 203 27.21 -11.52 -3.43
C ARG A 203 27.17 -10.21 -4.23
N ALA A 204 26.18 -9.36 -3.95
CA ALA A 204 25.95 -8.11 -4.69
C ALA A 204 25.87 -6.86 -3.79
N GLY A 205 26.47 -6.90 -2.59
CA GLY A 205 26.45 -5.78 -1.61
C GLY A 205 27.17 -4.51 -2.04
N PHE A 206 27.74 -4.49 -3.24
CA PHE A 206 28.36 -3.30 -3.84
C PHE A 206 27.37 -2.42 -4.63
N LEU A 207 26.14 -2.90 -4.84
CA LEU A 207 25.11 -2.18 -5.55
C LEU A 207 24.69 -0.93 -4.76
N GLU A 208 24.64 0.21 -5.44
CA GLU A 208 24.24 1.49 -4.88
C GLU A 208 23.22 2.24 -5.73
N ASP A 209 23.18 1.91 -7.04
CA ASP A 209 22.24 2.53 -7.98
C ASP A 209 21.90 1.58 -9.16
N TRP A 210 20.93 1.97 -9.96
CA TRP A 210 20.46 1.19 -11.12
C TRP A 210 21.55 0.89 -12.15
N THR A 211 22.48 1.81 -12.37
CA THR A 211 23.60 1.64 -13.30
C THR A 211 24.58 0.55 -12.89
N ASP A 212 24.62 0.18 -11.60
CA ASP A 212 25.50 -0.85 -11.10
C ASP A 212 25.13 -2.26 -11.57
N LEU A 213 23.91 -2.44 -12.12
CA LEU A 213 23.55 -3.68 -12.82
C LEU A 213 24.42 -3.96 -14.04
N ALA A 214 25.16 -2.95 -14.53
CA ALA A 214 26.15 -3.09 -15.61
C ALA A 214 27.52 -3.60 -15.15
N ASP A 215 27.73 -3.77 -13.83
CA ASP A 215 29.01 -4.26 -13.32
C ASP A 215 29.29 -5.69 -13.79
N GLU A 216 30.54 -5.93 -14.27
CA GLU A 216 30.92 -7.24 -14.83
C GLU A 216 30.88 -8.39 -13.81
N ARG A 217 30.92 -8.10 -12.50
CA ARG A 217 30.74 -9.08 -11.42
C ARG A 217 29.38 -9.76 -11.47
N LEU A 218 28.38 -9.11 -12.09
CA LEU A 218 27.02 -9.62 -12.25
C LEU A 218 26.80 -10.39 -13.56
N LYS A 219 27.86 -10.68 -14.33
CA LYS A 219 27.70 -11.35 -15.63
C LYS A 219 26.94 -12.67 -15.52
N GLY A 220 25.78 -12.75 -16.17
CA GLY A 220 24.87 -13.90 -16.11
C GLY A 220 24.28 -14.15 -14.73
N LYS A 221 24.11 -13.10 -13.90
CA LYS A 221 23.64 -13.16 -12.51
C LYS A 221 22.46 -12.25 -12.20
N VAL A 222 21.93 -11.56 -13.20
CA VAL A 222 20.80 -10.65 -13.05
C VAL A 222 19.55 -11.26 -13.67
N THR A 223 18.40 -11.17 -12.99
CA THR A 223 17.12 -11.32 -13.68
C THR A 223 16.49 -9.94 -13.88
N ALA A 224 15.96 -9.71 -15.08
CA ALA A 224 15.36 -8.44 -15.47
C ALA A 224 13.88 -8.61 -15.84
N PRO A 225 13.05 -7.55 -15.75
CA PRO A 225 11.64 -7.65 -16.04
C PRO A 225 11.37 -7.89 -17.51
N LEU A 226 10.28 -8.60 -17.79
CA LEU A 226 9.72 -8.67 -19.14
C LEU A 226 9.19 -7.31 -19.58
N SER A 227 9.24 -7.06 -20.87
CA SER A 227 8.59 -5.90 -21.48
C SER A 227 7.06 -5.94 -21.25
N GLY A 228 6.47 -4.76 -21.09
CA GLY A 228 5.02 -4.59 -21.09
C GLY A 228 4.37 -4.59 -19.70
N ASP A 229 5.14 -4.80 -18.62
CA ASP A 229 4.61 -4.64 -17.28
C ASP A 229 5.15 -3.37 -16.59
N ILE A 230 4.44 -2.96 -15.53
CA ILE A 230 4.76 -1.75 -14.79
C ILE A 230 6.11 -1.85 -14.05
N THR A 231 6.57 -3.06 -13.74
CA THR A 231 7.90 -3.28 -13.14
C THR A 231 8.99 -2.87 -14.13
N CYS A 232 8.80 -3.21 -15.40
CA CYS A 232 9.71 -2.78 -16.47
C CYS A 232 9.69 -1.25 -16.64
N GLY A 233 8.49 -0.63 -16.61
CA GLY A 233 8.36 0.82 -16.70
C GLY A 233 9.07 1.53 -15.55
N GLY A 234 8.83 1.11 -14.32
CA GLY A 234 9.47 1.69 -13.14
C GLY A 234 10.99 1.48 -13.11
N TYR A 235 11.46 0.33 -13.60
CA TYR A 235 12.88 0.06 -13.81
C TYR A 235 13.51 1.05 -14.80
N LEU A 236 12.89 1.23 -15.96
CA LEU A 236 13.41 2.13 -16.98
C LEU A 236 13.42 3.59 -16.51
N MET A 237 12.39 4.04 -15.79
CA MET A 237 12.38 5.37 -15.17
C MET A 237 13.51 5.53 -14.15
N GLY A 238 13.72 4.54 -13.28
CA GLY A 238 14.82 4.53 -12.31
C GLY A 238 16.19 4.56 -12.97
N LEU A 239 16.38 3.75 -14.02
CA LEU A 239 17.62 3.73 -14.80
C LEU A 239 17.87 5.05 -15.53
N ALA A 240 16.84 5.69 -16.09
CA ALA A 240 16.94 7.03 -16.67
C ALA A 240 17.46 8.03 -15.64
N ALA A 241 16.88 8.06 -14.44
CA ALA A 241 17.32 8.93 -13.37
C ALA A 241 18.79 8.67 -12.97
N ALA A 242 19.22 7.41 -12.89
CA ALA A 242 20.61 7.05 -12.58
C ALA A 242 21.60 7.48 -13.67
N LEU A 243 21.14 7.60 -14.90
CA LEU A 243 21.92 8.13 -16.02
C LEU A 243 21.88 9.67 -16.11
N GLY A 244 21.15 10.35 -15.19
CA GLY A 244 20.93 11.79 -15.27
C GLY A 244 20.01 12.20 -16.43
N LEU A 245 19.16 11.29 -16.90
CA LEU A 245 18.22 11.46 -17.99
C LEU A 245 16.80 11.66 -17.45
N ASP A 246 15.93 12.22 -18.27
CA ASP A 246 14.54 12.51 -17.95
C ASP A 246 13.61 11.57 -18.71
N TYR A 247 12.89 10.70 -18.01
CA TYR A 247 11.99 9.73 -18.62
C TYR A 247 10.83 10.40 -19.40
N MET A 248 10.54 11.67 -19.13
CA MET A 248 9.55 12.45 -19.87
C MET A 248 10.08 12.99 -21.22
N LYS A 249 11.27 12.58 -21.64
CA LYS A 249 11.84 12.92 -22.94
C LYS A 249 12.09 11.64 -23.76
N PRO A 250 11.43 11.49 -24.93
CA PRO A 250 11.55 10.28 -25.74
C PRO A 250 12.98 9.93 -26.10
N GLU A 251 13.80 10.95 -26.42
CA GLU A 251 15.21 10.76 -26.76
C GLU A 251 16.06 10.26 -25.57
N ASP A 252 15.69 10.62 -24.34
CA ASP A 252 16.39 10.18 -23.15
C ASP A 252 15.96 8.75 -22.77
N MET A 253 14.71 8.37 -22.98
CA MET A 253 14.28 6.98 -22.82
C MET A 253 14.91 6.06 -23.86
N THR A 254 15.10 6.52 -25.10
CA THR A 254 15.88 5.77 -26.11
C THR A 254 17.30 5.49 -25.61
N LYS A 255 18.01 6.50 -25.09
CA LYS A 255 19.36 6.34 -24.51
C LYS A 255 19.37 5.41 -23.30
N THR A 256 18.32 5.45 -22.49
CA THR A 256 18.17 4.56 -21.33
C THR A 256 18.07 3.11 -21.75
N VAL A 257 17.23 2.80 -22.72
CA VAL A 257 17.10 1.45 -23.28
C VAL A 257 18.39 1.02 -23.94
N ASP A 258 19.04 1.89 -24.70
CA ASP A 258 20.35 1.61 -25.32
C ASP A 258 21.41 1.24 -24.28
N PHE A 259 21.43 1.96 -23.14
CA PHE A 259 22.32 1.62 -22.03
C PHE A 259 22.01 0.23 -21.47
N HIS A 260 20.73 -0.08 -21.24
CA HIS A 260 20.33 -1.42 -20.81
C HIS A 260 20.84 -2.49 -21.78
N VAL A 261 20.55 -2.34 -23.07
CA VAL A 261 20.92 -3.32 -24.11
C VAL A 261 22.44 -3.50 -24.21
N GLN A 262 23.19 -2.42 -24.15
CA GLN A 262 24.64 -2.47 -24.36
C GLN A 262 25.43 -2.86 -23.11
N LYS A 263 24.94 -2.51 -21.91
CA LYS A 263 25.68 -2.61 -20.66
C LYS A 263 25.09 -3.59 -19.65
N ILE A 264 23.77 -3.64 -19.51
CA ILE A 264 23.09 -4.48 -18.50
C ILE A 264 22.70 -5.84 -19.10
N HIS A 265 22.15 -5.86 -20.31
CA HIS A 265 21.74 -7.11 -20.98
C HIS A 265 22.84 -8.21 -21.00
N PRO A 266 24.14 -7.93 -21.17
CA PRO A 266 25.19 -8.95 -21.06
C PRO A 266 25.28 -9.63 -19.68
N ASN A 267 24.74 -9.00 -18.63
CA ASN A 267 24.71 -9.52 -17.28
C ASN A 267 23.40 -10.26 -16.97
N VAL A 268 22.40 -10.16 -17.85
CA VAL A 268 21.10 -10.78 -17.63
C VAL A 268 21.17 -12.29 -17.86
N LEU A 269 20.78 -13.05 -16.84
CA LEU A 269 20.59 -14.49 -16.90
C LEU A 269 19.28 -14.84 -17.59
N GLN A 270 18.22 -14.13 -17.22
CA GLN A 270 16.86 -14.39 -17.67
C GLN A 270 15.98 -13.15 -17.53
N TYR A 271 15.08 -12.97 -18.49
CA TYR A 271 13.96 -12.03 -18.42
C TYR A 271 12.72 -12.75 -17.89
N THR A 272 12.12 -12.25 -16.82
CA THR A 272 10.94 -12.85 -16.19
C THR A 272 10.19 -11.82 -15.35
N SER A 273 8.88 -11.98 -15.24
CA SER A 273 8.01 -11.26 -14.28
C SER A 273 7.40 -12.21 -13.24
N ASP A 274 7.90 -13.46 -13.18
CA ASP A 274 7.43 -14.46 -12.22
C ASP A 274 8.23 -14.38 -10.90
N SER A 275 7.57 -13.95 -9.83
CA SER A 275 8.17 -13.77 -8.51
C SER A 275 8.74 -15.08 -7.92
N ALA A 276 8.04 -16.20 -8.12
CA ALA A 276 8.49 -17.49 -7.57
C ALA A 276 9.79 -17.94 -8.23
N THR A 277 9.92 -17.76 -9.55
CA THR A 277 11.17 -18.01 -10.28
C THR A 277 12.31 -17.12 -9.75
N MET A 278 12.06 -15.82 -9.54
CA MET A 278 13.08 -14.89 -9.02
C MET A 278 13.54 -15.29 -7.62
N GLN A 279 12.60 -15.59 -6.72
CA GLN A 279 12.90 -16.09 -5.38
C GLN A 279 13.77 -17.35 -5.41
N GLN A 280 13.41 -18.32 -6.24
CA GLN A 280 14.16 -19.54 -6.37
C GLN A 280 15.59 -19.31 -6.87
N LEU A 281 15.76 -18.46 -7.89
CA LEU A 281 17.08 -18.16 -8.45
C LEU A 281 17.98 -17.43 -7.44
N LEU A 282 17.44 -16.49 -6.66
CA LEU A 282 18.15 -15.79 -5.59
C LEU A 282 18.56 -16.76 -4.46
N ARG A 283 17.61 -17.58 -3.96
CA ARG A 283 17.84 -18.56 -2.87
C ARG A 283 18.87 -19.62 -3.25
N GLN A 284 18.92 -20.03 -4.52
CA GLN A 284 19.89 -21.00 -5.02
C GLN A 284 21.25 -20.39 -5.37
N GLY A 285 21.41 -19.05 -5.31
CA GLY A 285 22.62 -18.36 -5.72
C GLY A 285 22.90 -18.42 -7.22
N VAL A 286 21.90 -18.74 -8.02
CA VAL A 286 21.97 -18.71 -9.49
C VAL A 286 21.92 -17.28 -9.99
N ALA A 287 21.03 -16.46 -9.43
CA ALA A 287 21.04 -15.01 -9.58
C ALA A 287 21.59 -14.36 -8.30
N ASP A 288 22.27 -13.24 -8.45
CA ASP A 288 22.77 -12.41 -7.34
C ASP A 288 21.91 -11.15 -7.15
N ALA A 289 21.23 -10.71 -8.22
CA ALA A 289 20.29 -9.59 -8.22
C ALA A 289 19.10 -9.85 -9.16
N THR A 290 17.96 -9.26 -8.82
CA THR A 290 16.76 -9.27 -9.65
C THR A 290 16.11 -7.88 -9.64
N VAL A 291 15.54 -7.48 -10.76
CA VAL A 291 14.71 -6.28 -10.83
C VAL A 291 13.26 -6.70 -10.64
N PHE A 292 12.71 -6.38 -9.50
CA PHE A 292 11.31 -6.68 -9.16
C PHE A 292 10.78 -5.68 -8.13
N TRP A 293 9.60 -5.94 -7.57
CA TRP A 293 9.04 -5.14 -6.49
C TRP A 293 9.91 -5.22 -5.23
N ASN A 294 10.08 -4.10 -4.53
CA ASN A 294 10.80 -4.04 -3.25
C ASN A 294 10.16 -4.97 -2.18
N SER A 295 8.86 -5.25 -2.28
CA SER A 295 8.16 -6.22 -1.43
C SER A 295 8.78 -7.61 -1.47
N LEU A 296 9.39 -8.02 -2.60
CA LEU A 296 10.10 -9.30 -2.69
C LEU A 296 11.26 -9.38 -1.68
N GLY A 297 12.02 -8.30 -1.52
CA GLY A 297 13.10 -8.24 -0.53
C GLY A 297 12.57 -8.36 0.90
N ARG A 298 11.43 -7.75 1.21
CA ARG A 298 10.75 -7.89 2.50
C ARG A 298 10.26 -9.31 2.74
N LEU A 299 9.60 -9.91 1.75
CA LEU A 299 9.12 -11.29 1.80
C LEU A 299 10.26 -12.28 2.07
N GLU A 300 11.35 -12.15 1.34
CA GLU A 300 12.53 -13.00 1.52
C GLU A 300 13.09 -12.90 2.95
N PHE A 301 13.21 -11.68 3.48
CA PHE A 301 13.66 -11.48 4.85
C PHE A 301 12.71 -12.14 5.86
N LEU A 302 11.41 -11.92 5.73
CA LEU A 302 10.39 -12.47 6.64
C LEU A 302 10.32 -14.00 6.55
N ASP A 303 10.68 -14.59 5.41
CA ASP A 303 10.84 -16.03 5.21
C ASP A 303 12.19 -16.57 5.73
N GLY A 304 12.98 -15.73 6.42
CA GLY A 304 14.26 -16.13 7.03
C GLY A 304 15.47 -16.01 6.10
N GLN A 305 15.31 -15.48 4.88
CA GLN A 305 16.40 -15.22 3.94
C GLN A 305 17.09 -13.89 4.27
N THR A 306 17.75 -13.80 5.41
CA THR A 306 18.28 -12.55 5.98
C THR A 306 19.39 -11.89 5.15
N ASN A 307 19.96 -12.59 4.16
CA ASN A 307 20.93 -12.03 3.22
C ASN A 307 20.26 -11.30 2.06
N THR A 308 18.98 -11.55 1.77
CA THR A 308 18.26 -10.88 0.70
C THR A 308 17.68 -9.55 1.20
N THR A 309 17.82 -8.52 0.39
CA THR A 309 17.27 -7.19 0.63
C THR A 309 16.96 -6.51 -0.69
N PHE A 310 16.47 -5.28 -0.65
CA PHE A 310 16.34 -4.45 -1.84
C PHE A 310 17.15 -3.17 -1.70
N LEU A 311 17.51 -2.60 -2.83
CA LEU A 311 18.24 -1.36 -2.93
C LEU A 311 17.27 -0.18 -2.97
N VAL A 312 17.49 0.81 -2.11
CA VAL A 312 16.97 2.16 -2.32
C VAL A 312 18.01 2.90 -3.16
N ALA A 313 17.77 3.05 -4.45
CA ALA A 313 18.71 3.62 -5.38
C ALA A 313 19.03 5.08 -5.04
N LYS A 314 20.28 5.49 -5.20
CA LYS A 314 20.74 6.85 -4.87
C LYS A 314 20.10 7.90 -5.77
N SER A 315 19.78 7.57 -7.01
CA SER A 315 19.23 8.49 -8.02
C SER A 315 17.75 8.75 -7.81
N ALA A 316 16.92 7.72 -7.89
CA ALA A 316 15.48 7.80 -7.66
C ALA A 316 14.85 6.41 -7.51
N GLN A 317 13.75 6.36 -6.74
CA GLN A 317 12.78 5.27 -6.71
C GLN A 317 11.43 5.84 -7.14
N TYR A 318 10.81 5.26 -8.16
CA TYR A 318 9.49 5.70 -8.61
C TYR A 318 8.40 4.89 -7.91
N MET A 319 7.58 5.57 -7.11
CA MET A 319 6.49 4.95 -6.36
C MET A 319 5.35 4.55 -7.27
N ILE A 320 4.85 3.35 -7.05
CA ILE A 320 3.63 2.85 -7.66
C ILE A 320 2.70 2.51 -6.52
N ASN A 321 2.01 3.54 -6.02
CA ASN A 321 1.21 3.43 -4.81
C ASN A 321 -0.11 2.71 -5.08
N GLY A 322 -0.66 2.07 -4.04
CA GLY A 322 -2.01 1.55 -4.03
C GLY A 322 -2.98 2.59 -3.47
N TYR A 323 -4.08 2.80 -4.16
CA TYR A 323 -5.12 3.74 -3.76
C TYR A 323 -6.47 3.05 -3.58
N MET A 324 -7.24 3.54 -2.61
CA MET A 324 -8.64 3.17 -2.45
C MET A 324 -9.52 4.31 -2.98
N TRP A 325 -10.50 3.95 -3.77
CA TRP A 325 -11.50 4.87 -4.27
C TRP A 325 -12.85 4.18 -4.43
N ILE A 326 -13.91 4.98 -4.40
CA ILE A 326 -15.30 4.50 -4.46
C ILE A 326 -15.82 4.73 -5.88
N PRO A 327 -16.17 3.68 -6.63
CA PRO A 327 -16.76 3.82 -7.95
C PRO A 327 -18.09 4.60 -7.92
N LYS A 328 -18.40 5.27 -9.04
CA LYS A 328 -19.72 5.87 -9.23
C LYS A 328 -20.79 4.79 -9.12
N ASP A 329 -21.92 5.15 -8.52
CA ASP A 329 -23.07 4.27 -8.30
C ASP A 329 -22.72 2.98 -7.51
N ALA A 330 -21.71 3.05 -6.62
CA ALA A 330 -21.42 2.01 -5.65
C ALA A 330 -22.66 1.77 -4.76
N PRO A 331 -23.14 0.52 -4.65
CA PRO A 331 -24.41 0.24 -3.96
C PRO A 331 -24.33 0.37 -2.43
N HIS A 332 -23.13 0.30 -1.82
CA HIS A 332 -22.95 0.28 -0.37
C HIS A 332 -21.95 1.37 0.10
N PRO A 333 -22.27 2.67 -0.10
CA PRO A 333 -21.32 3.77 0.07
C PRO A 333 -20.92 4.05 1.52
N ILE A 334 -21.73 3.66 2.50
CA ILE A 334 -21.41 3.83 3.93
C ILE A 334 -20.38 2.77 4.36
N LEU A 335 -20.64 1.49 4.05
CA LEU A 335 -19.70 0.40 4.31
C LEU A 335 -18.39 0.57 3.54
N ALA A 336 -18.43 1.13 2.33
CA ALA A 336 -17.24 1.45 1.56
C ALA A 336 -16.32 2.43 2.31
N GLN A 337 -16.86 3.52 2.87
CA GLN A 337 -16.08 4.49 3.65
C GLN A 337 -15.56 3.88 4.96
N ILE A 338 -16.38 3.08 5.64
CA ILE A 338 -15.98 2.39 6.87
C ILE A 338 -14.86 1.39 6.58
N PHE A 339 -14.90 0.69 5.45
CA PHE A 339 -13.81 -0.19 5.03
C PHE A 339 -12.52 0.58 4.77
N ILE A 340 -12.60 1.72 4.08
CA ILE A 340 -11.45 2.59 3.81
C ILE A 340 -10.83 3.08 5.13
N ASP A 341 -11.63 3.59 6.07
CA ASP A 341 -11.13 4.05 7.37
C ASP A 341 -10.45 2.94 8.15
N TRP A 342 -11.12 1.78 8.25
CA TRP A 342 -10.57 0.63 8.95
C TRP A 342 -9.25 0.15 8.32
N ARG A 343 -9.16 0.17 7.00
CA ARG A 343 -7.94 -0.20 6.27
C ARG A 343 -6.75 0.72 6.58
N LEU A 344 -7.03 1.98 6.92
CA LEU A 344 -6.03 2.98 7.31
C LEU A 344 -5.74 2.98 8.82
N SER A 345 -6.44 2.18 9.61
CA SER A 345 -6.26 2.14 11.06
C SER A 345 -4.94 1.50 11.46
N ASP A 346 -4.43 1.86 12.64
CA ASP A 346 -3.20 1.28 13.19
C ASP A 346 -3.29 -0.24 13.36
N GLU A 347 -4.48 -0.74 13.66
CA GLU A 347 -4.72 -2.18 13.81
C GLU A 347 -4.41 -2.94 12.53
N VAL A 348 -4.70 -2.34 11.39
CA VAL A 348 -4.46 -2.93 10.07
C VAL A 348 -3.07 -2.59 9.56
N GLN A 349 -2.64 -1.35 9.74
CA GLN A 349 -1.33 -0.90 9.25
C GLN A 349 -0.17 -1.46 10.08
N PHE A 350 -0.36 -1.63 11.38
CA PHE A 350 0.66 -2.11 12.32
C PHE A 350 0.08 -3.16 13.27
N PRO A 351 -0.34 -4.32 12.77
CA PRO A 351 -0.94 -5.34 13.61
C PRO A 351 0.03 -5.77 14.72
N PRO A 352 -0.42 -5.79 15.99
CA PRO A 352 0.44 -6.11 17.15
C PRO A 352 0.99 -7.54 17.12
N ASP A 353 0.27 -8.43 16.47
CA ASP A 353 0.69 -9.77 16.09
C ASP A 353 0.40 -9.95 14.59
N SER A 354 0.81 -11.05 14.01
CA SER A 354 0.55 -11.31 12.61
C SER A 354 -0.93 -11.62 12.29
N TRP A 355 -1.83 -11.62 13.29
CA TRP A 355 -3.22 -12.11 13.17
C TRP A 355 -3.37 -13.46 12.44
N GLY A 356 -2.35 -14.30 12.47
CA GLY A 356 -2.28 -15.45 11.58
C GLY A 356 -2.09 -15.08 10.10
N ILE A 357 -1.85 -13.81 9.81
CA ILE A 357 -1.41 -13.33 8.50
C ILE A 357 -0.01 -13.87 8.27
N THR A 358 0.23 -14.44 7.09
CA THR A 358 1.58 -14.83 6.70
C THR A 358 2.49 -13.60 6.66
N HIS A 359 3.78 -13.79 6.88
CA HIS A 359 4.75 -12.71 6.81
C HIS A 359 4.63 -11.89 5.51
N GLY A 360 4.28 -12.54 4.41
CA GLY A 360 4.03 -11.86 3.14
C GLY A 360 2.90 -10.83 3.19
N ALA A 361 1.76 -11.22 3.73
CA ALA A 361 0.62 -10.31 3.86
C ALA A 361 0.94 -9.12 4.80
N TRP A 362 1.70 -9.36 5.88
CA TRP A 362 2.15 -8.28 6.75
C TRP A 362 3.06 -7.28 6.01
N ALA A 363 3.98 -7.78 5.19
CA ALA A 363 4.87 -6.93 4.39
C ALA A 363 4.11 -5.99 3.43
N GLU A 364 2.94 -6.39 2.96
CA GLU A 364 2.10 -5.57 2.09
C GLU A 364 1.21 -4.56 2.86
N LEU A 365 0.93 -4.84 4.15
CA LEU A 365 0.08 -3.98 4.96
C LEU A 365 0.80 -2.75 5.53
N ASN A 366 2.10 -2.85 5.76
CA ASN A 366 2.90 -1.83 6.46
C ASN A 366 3.78 -1.04 5.51
N GLU A 367 3.18 -0.19 4.72
CA GLU A 367 3.90 0.59 3.69
C GLU A 367 4.29 2.01 4.15
N GLY A 368 4.20 2.32 5.46
CA GLY A 368 4.67 3.60 6.02
C GLY A 368 3.91 4.82 5.51
N LEU A 369 2.63 4.68 5.17
CA LEU A 369 1.83 5.75 4.56
C LEU A 369 1.31 6.81 5.55
N LEU A 370 1.46 6.57 6.85
CA LEU A 370 0.98 7.50 7.86
C LEU A 370 2.01 8.59 8.14
N GLY A 371 1.57 9.86 8.13
CA GLY A 371 2.42 11.04 8.31
C GLY A 371 2.93 11.27 9.74
N GLU A 372 2.37 10.59 10.74
CA GLU A 372 2.82 10.66 12.12
C GLU A 372 4.09 9.82 12.36
N SER A 373 4.66 9.94 13.55
CA SER A 373 5.77 9.09 13.98
C SER A 373 5.30 7.64 14.17
N TYR A 374 5.20 6.90 13.07
CA TYR A 374 4.81 5.50 13.07
C TYR A 374 5.87 4.57 13.70
N ALA A 375 7.04 5.10 14.00
CA ALA A 375 8.11 4.33 14.67
C ALA A 375 7.65 3.71 16.01
N ASP A 376 6.74 4.39 16.72
CA ASP A 376 6.19 3.90 17.98
C ASP A 376 5.12 2.79 17.78
N LEU A 377 4.63 2.63 16.55
CA LEU A 377 3.62 1.63 16.18
C LEU A 377 4.25 0.33 15.66
N ILE A 378 5.54 0.36 15.30
CA ILE A 378 6.23 -0.81 14.77
C ILE A 378 6.27 -1.91 15.84
N PRO A 379 5.83 -3.15 15.51
CA PRO A 379 5.91 -4.26 16.44
C PRO A 379 7.34 -4.53 16.91
N ASP A 380 7.54 -4.80 18.20
CA ASP A 380 8.86 -5.01 18.81
C ASP A 380 9.69 -6.10 18.11
N TRP A 381 9.02 -7.15 17.61
CA TRP A 381 9.67 -8.27 16.91
C TRP A 381 10.27 -7.87 15.55
N PHE A 382 9.82 -6.76 14.95
CA PHE A 382 10.31 -6.26 13.66
C PHE A 382 11.04 -4.91 13.78
N LYS A 383 11.01 -4.29 14.95
CA LYS A 383 11.49 -2.90 15.14
C LYS A 383 12.94 -2.67 14.73
N ALA A 384 13.81 -3.64 14.97
CA ALA A 384 15.24 -3.54 14.63
C ALA A 384 15.50 -3.52 13.11
N ASP A 385 14.63 -4.17 12.34
CA ASP A 385 14.81 -4.39 10.90
C ASP A 385 13.88 -3.52 10.05
N TYR A 386 12.92 -2.84 10.68
CA TYR A 386 11.85 -2.12 9.97
C TYR A 386 12.40 -1.17 8.89
N PHE A 387 13.29 -0.24 9.27
CA PHE A 387 13.82 0.76 8.33
C PHE A 387 14.84 0.20 7.33
N THR A 388 15.16 -1.08 7.41
CA THR A 388 15.88 -1.78 6.35
C THR A 388 14.96 -2.12 5.18
N TYR A 389 13.66 -2.30 5.45
CA TYR A 389 12.68 -2.81 4.50
C TYR A 389 11.55 -1.83 4.19
N TYR A 390 11.43 -0.75 4.97
CA TYR A 390 10.45 0.31 4.75
C TYR A 390 11.15 1.67 4.73
N PRO A 391 10.76 2.57 3.84
CA PRO A 391 11.37 3.90 3.77
C PRO A 391 11.03 4.72 5.01
N THR A 392 11.93 5.61 5.37
CA THR A 392 11.62 6.69 6.30
C THR A 392 10.75 7.75 5.61
N ILE A 393 10.06 8.60 6.39
CA ILE A 393 9.31 9.75 5.83
C ILE A 393 10.25 10.65 5.03
N GLU A 394 11.50 10.84 5.48
CA GLU A 394 12.50 11.60 4.74
C GLU A 394 12.78 10.98 3.36
N GLN A 395 12.96 9.66 3.30
CA GLN A 395 13.16 8.96 2.03
C GLN A 395 11.93 9.08 1.10
N LEU A 396 10.71 8.91 1.66
CA LEU A 396 9.47 9.05 0.90
C LEU A 396 9.31 10.44 0.27
N THR A 397 9.88 11.48 0.89
CA THR A 397 9.76 12.87 0.41
C THR A 397 10.94 13.35 -0.42
N THR A 398 12.10 12.68 -0.36
CA THR A 398 13.33 13.10 -1.05
C THR A 398 13.76 12.18 -2.17
N THR A 399 13.81 10.88 -1.89
CA THR A 399 14.35 9.85 -2.81
C THR A 399 13.25 9.22 -3.66
N TYR A 400 12.10 8.98 -3.05
CA TYR A 400 10.96 8.43 -3.75
C TYR A 400 10.27 9.52 -4.58
N LYS A 401 9.93 9.20 -5.82
CA LYS A 401 9.32 10.10 -6.79
C LYS A 401 7.96 9.60 -7.21
N ALA A 402 7.02 10.50 -7.38
CA ALA A 402 5.76 10.20 -8.03
C ALA A 402 5.98 9.94 -9.52
N VAL A 403 5.14 9.11 -10.10
CA VAL A 403 5.07 8.89 -11.55
C VAL A 403 4.09 9.87 -12.16
N ASP A 404 4.45 10.51 -13.28
CA ASP A 404 3.46 11.17 -14.12
C ASP A 404 2.70 10.10 -14.92
N TRP A 405 1.57 9.66 -14.38
CA TRP A 405 0.78 8.57 -14.96
C TRP A 405 0.14 8.94 -16.30
N ALA A 406 -0.15 10.21 -16.54
CA ALA A 406 -0.67 10.65 -17.82
C ALA A 406 0.40 10.47 -18.91
N TYR A 407 1.61 10.97 -18.66
CA TYR A 407 2.74 10.80 -19.57
C TYR A 407 3.11 9.32 -19.73
N TYR A 408 3.16 8.57 -18.63
CA TYR A 408 3.46 7.14 -18.66
C TYR A 408 2.47 6.37 -19.55
N SER A 409 1.17 6.61 -19.38
CA SER A 409 0.12 5.91 -20.15
C SER A 409 0.20 6.21 -21.66
N GLU A 410 0.61 7.42 -22.02
CA GLU A 410 0.76 7.83 -23.42
C GLU A 410 1.99 7.22 -24.07
N HIS A 411 3.10 7.08 -23.34
CA HIS A 411 4.42 6.79 -23.95
C HIS A 411 5.02 5.43 -23.57
N SER A 412 4.56 4.76 -22.52
CA SER A 412 5.19 3.52 -22.03
C SER A 412 5.21 2.38 -23.06
N SER A 413 4.21 2.30 -23.94
CA SER A 413 4.17 1.29 -24.99
C SER A 413 5.35 1.42 -25.97
N GLU A 414 5.77 2.65 -26.28
CA GLU A 414 6.93 2.92 -27.16
C GLU A 414 8.23 2.45 -26.48
N TRP A 415 8.37 2.68 -25.15
CA TRP A 415 9.52 2.22 -24.38
C TRP A 415 9.61 0.70 -24.36
N PHE A 416 8.46 0.05 -24.14
CA PHE A 416 8.36 -1.42 -24.09
C PHE A 416 8.68 -2.06 -25.43
N ASP A 417 8.20 -1.48 -26.52
CA ASP A 417 8.51 -1.94 -27.87
C ASP A 417 9.99 -1.84 -28.19
N TYR A 418 10.63 -0.71 -27.83
CA TYR A 418 12.04 -0.50 -28.05
C TYR A 418 12.91 -1.41 -27.17
N TYR A 419 12.55 -1.55 -25.90
CA TYR A 419 13.20 -2.48 -24.97
C TYR A 419 13.10 -3.92 -25.47
N SER A 420 11.92 -4.39 -25.85
CA SER A 420 11.67 -5.74 -26.35
C SER A 420 12.52 -6.07 -27.59
N LYS A 421 12.64 -5.12 -28.53
CA LYS A 421 13.49 -5.28 -29.73
C LYS A 421 14.97 -5.36 -29.38
N GLY A 422 15.41 -4.67 -28.35
CA GLY A 422 16.79 -4.62 -27.93
C GLY A 422 17.29 -5.87 -27.21
N ILE A 423 16.38 -6.60 -26.56
CA ILE A 423 16.70 -7.81 -25.77
C ILE A 423 16.40 -9.13 -26.50
N SER A 424 15.91 -9.09 -27.75
CA SER A 424 15.48 -10.24 -28.54
C SER A 424 16.64 -11.01 -29.23
#